data_5783c8e53e3388e7ca8820ba0951eb17
#
_entry.id   5783c8e53e3388e7ca8820ba0951eb17
#
_cell.length_a   1.000
_cell.length_b   1.000
_cell.length_c   1.000
_cell.angle_alpha   90.00
_cell.angle_beta   90.00
_cell.angle_gamma   90.00
#
_symmetry.space_group_name_H-M   'P 1'
#
loop_
_entity.id
_entity.type
_entity.pdbx_description
1 polymer ?
#
loop_
_entity_poly.entity_id
_entity_poly.type
_entity_poly.pdbx_seq_one_letter_code
_entity_poly.pdbx_strand_id
1 'polypeptide(L)'
;IVMMSLLLVRGTKESAKFNAIIVILKVTVVLVFIILGWGFINADNYTPYLPENDGQFGHFGMSGIIRAAGIIFFAYIGFDAVSTAAQEAKNPKRDMPIGILVSLAICTVLYILFAHVMTGVAHYTEFRGAAGIAPVAVAIEHMGPVGPDGIIVPAYPWLNKAIILSILFGYSSVIMVLLM
;
A
#
# COMPACT_ATOMS: atom_id res chain seq x y z
N ILE A 1 -3.69 -0.86 -21.37
CA ILE A 1 -5.12 -1.08 -21.57
C ILE A 1 -5.31 -2.17 -22.65
N VAL A 2 -4.85 -2.02 -23.89
CA VAL A 2 -5.05 -2.97 -25.00
C VAL A 2 -4.63 -4.41 -24.64
N MET A 3 -3.46 -4.60 -24.03
CA MET A 3 -3.00 -5.92 -23.57
C MET A 3 -3.94 -6.54 -22.54
N MET A 4 -4.47 -5.74 -21.60
CA MET A 4 -5.39 -6.21 -20.56
C MET A 4 -6.75 -6.55 -21.15
N SER A 5 -7.24 -5.76 -22.11
CA SER A 5 -8.48 -6.06 -22.85
C SER A 5 -8.36 -7.38 -23.63
N LEU A 6 -7.20 -7.64 -24.28
CA LEU A 6 -6.95 -8.90 -25.00
C LEU A 6 -6.89 -10.12 -24.06
N LEU A 7 -6.38 -9.93 -22.84
CA LEU A 7 -6.39 -10.98 -21.80
C LEU A 7 -7.81 -11.29 -21.34
N LEU A 8 -8.66 -10.28 -21.17
CA LEU A 8 -10.07 -10.47 -20.79
C LEU A 8 -10.88 -11.21 -21.87
N VAL A 9 -10.60 -10.92 -23.14
CA VAL A 9 -11.25 -11.62 -24.29
C VAL A 9 -10.90 -13.12 -24.30
N ARG A 10 -9.73 -13.52 -23.78
CA ARG A 10 -9.32 -14.94 -23.67
C ARG A 10 -10.06 -15.73 -22.59
N GLY A 11 -10.75 -15.06 -21.68
CA GLY A 11 -11.62 -15.68 -20.68
C GLY A 11 -11.32 -15.25 -19.26
N THR A 12 -12.36 -15.22 -18.43
CA THR A 12 -12.35 -14.76 -17.04
C THR A 12 -11.46 -15.61 -16.13
N LYS A 13 -11.37 -16.93 -16.38
CA LYS A 13 -10.55 -17.84 -15.58
C LYS A 13 -9.04 -17.56 -15.71
N GLU A 14 -8.57 -17.24 -16.90
CA GLU A 14 -7.15 -16.92 -17.12
C GLU A 14 -6.80 -15.54 -16.54
N SER A 15 -7.70 -14.57 -16.70
CA SER A 15 -7.58 -13.25 -16.10
C SER A 15 -7.51 -13.33 -14.57
N ALA A 16 -8.33 -14.15 -13.95
CA ALA A 16 -8.33 -14.35 -12.50
C ALA A 16 -7.01 -14.97 -11.99
N LYS A 17 -6.44 -15.94 -12.71
CA LYS A 17 -5.13 -16.53 -12.36
C LYS A 17 -4.00 -15.51 -12.48
N PHE A 18 -4.00 -14.74 -13.54
CA PHE A 18 -3.00 -13.68 -13.75
C PHE A 18 -3.09 -12.62 -12.65
N ASN A 19 -4.31 -12.20 -12.32
CA ASN A 19 -4.54 -11.27 -11.22
C ASN A 19 -4.07 -11.82 -9.87
N ALA A 20 -4.34 -13.10 -9.58
CA ALA A 20 -3.89 -13.74 -8.35
C ALA A 20 -2.35 -13.73 -8.21
N ILE A 21 -1.61 -14.00 -9.30
CA ILE A 21 -0.15 -13.94 -9.31
C ILE A 21 0.34 -12.53 -8.99
N ILE A 22 -0.27 -11.50 -9.60
CA ILE A 22 0.08 -10.10 -9.33
C ILE A 22 -0.20 -9.74 -7.86
N VAL A 23 -1.34 -10.17 -7.31
CA VAL A 23 -1.69 -9.92 -5.91
C VAL A 23 -0.69 -10.57 -4.97
N ILE A 24 -0.32 -11.83 -5.21
CA ILE A 24 0.69 -12.53 -4.41
C ILE A 24 2.02 -11.77 -4.46
N LEU A 25 2.46 -11.35 -5.64
CA LEU A 25 3.70 -10.59 -5.81
C LEU A 25 3.65 -9.28 -5.03
N LYS A 26 2.56 -8.51 -5.12
CA LYS A 26 2.37 -7.25 -4.38
C LYS A 26 2.42 -7.46 -2.87
N VAL A 27 1.67 -8.42 -2.37
CA VAL A 27 1.64 -8.75 -0.94
C VAL A 27 3.02 -9.19 -0.46
N THR A 28 3.72 -10.00 -1.25
CA THR A 28 5.10 -10.42 -0.93
C THR A 28 6.04 -9.22 -0.80
N VAL A 29 6.00 -8.27 -1.75
CA VAL A 29 6.85 -7.07 -1.70
C VAL A 29 6.53 -6.20 -0.49
N VAL A 30 5.25 -6.04 -0.15
CA VAL A 30 4.81 -5.33 1.06
C VAL A 30 5.33 -6.01 2.32
N LEU A 31 5.23 -7.33 2.42
CA LEU A 31 5.74 -8.10 3.56
C LEU A 31 7.27 -7.99 3.68
N VAL A 32 7.99 -8.06 2.55
CA VAL A 32 9.45 -7.88 2.53
C VAL A 32 9.82 -6.48 3.04
N PHE A 33 9.12 -5.43 2.61
CA PHE A 33 9.33 -4.08 3.12
C PHE A 33 9.10 -4.00 4.64
N ILE A 34 8.01 -4.58 5.14
CA ILE A 34 7.69 -4.60 6.57
C ILE A 34 8.79 -5.33 7.36
N ILE A 35 9.19 -6.53 6.91
CA ILE A 35 10.17 -7.37 7.62
C ILE A 35 11.55 -6.69 7.63
N LEU A 36 12.02 -6.19 6.49
CA LEU A 36 13.32 -5.54 6.39
C LEU A 36 13.33 -4.18 7.11
N GLY A 37 12.26 -3.40 6.97
CA GLY A 37 12.14 -2.09 7.60
C GLY A 37 12.02 -2.16 9.12
N TRP A 38 11.51 -3.27 9.66
CA TRP A 38 11.38 -3.44 11.12
C TRP A 38 12.69 -3.28 11.87
N GLY A 39 13.81 -3.70 11.28
CA GLY A 39 15.15 -3.56 11.86
C GLY A 39 15.69 -2.13 11.88
N PHE A 40 15.09 -1.21 11.15
CA PHE A 40 15.53 0.20 11.03
C PHE A 40 14.57 1.19 11.69
N ILE A 41 13.60 0.69 12.47
CA ILE A 41 12.68 1.55 13.22
C ILE A 41 13.46 2.31 14.29
N ASN A 42 13.35 3.65 14.25
CA ASN A 42 13.79 4.53 15.32
C ASN A 42 12.58 5.05 16.09
N ALA A 43 12.54 4.79 17.41
CA ALA A 43 11.44 5.22 18.26
C ALA A 43 11.27 6.75 18.31
N ASP A 44 12.34 7.50 18.11
CA ASP A 44 12.30 8.97 18.08
C ASP A 44 11.45 9.52 16.94
N ASN A 45 11.32 8.77 15.84
CA ASN A 45 10.49 9.16 14.70
C ASN A 45 8.99 9.18 15.02
N TYR A 46 8.58 8.56 16.12
CA TYR A 46 7.19 8.58 16.59
C TYR A 46 6.89 9.75 17.53
N THR A 47 7.85 10.64 17.80
CA THR A 47 7.66 11.74 18.74
C THR A 47 7.61 13.09 18.00
N PRO A 48 6.48 13.82 18.08
CA PRO A 48 5.22 13.47 18.74
C PRO A 48 4.38 12.50 17.90
N TYR A 49 3.79 11.46 18.53
CA TYR A 49 2.93 10.48 17.80
C TYR A 49 1.69 11.13 17.20
N LEU A 50 1.15 12.12 17.86
CA LEU A 50 0.07 12.97 17.36
C LEU A 50 0.49 14.44 17.49
N PRO A 51 0.99 15.05 16.41
CA PRO A 51 1.34 16.47 16.41
C PRO A 51 0.14 17.33 16.79
N GLU A 52 0.39 18.40 17.55
CA GLU A 52 -0.66 19.34 17.94
C GLU A 52 -1.26 20.04 16.72
N ASN A 53 -2.56 20.35 16.81
CA ASN A 53 -3.25 21.09 15.76
C ASN A 53 -2.77 22.54 15.75
N ASP A 54 -2.48 23.07 14.58
CA ASP A 54 -2.03 24.46 14.36
C ASP A 54 -3.19 25.50 14.35
N GLY A 55 -4.38 25.09 14.80
CA GLY A 55 -5.58 25.94 14.81
C GLY A 55 -6.41 25.87 13.53
N GLN A 56 -5.98 25.10 12.52
CA GLN A 56 -6.73 24.91 11.28
C GLN A 56 -7.39 23.52 11.26
N PHE A 57 -8.65 23.48 10.85
CA PHE A 57 -9.36 22.20 10.73
C PHE A 57 -8.71 21.31 9.66
N GLY A 58 -8.40 20.07 10.04
CA GLY A 58 -7.80 19.09 9.14
C GLY A 58 -6.27 19.19 9.00
N HIS A 59 -5.62 20.11 9.74
CA HIS A 59 -4.17 20.13 9.92
C HIS A 59 -3.84 19.44 11.24
N PHE A 60 -3.08 18.39 11.27
CA PHE A 60 -2.65 17.67 12.48
C PHE A 60 -3.75 17.42 13.55
N GLY A 61 -3.37 16.83 14.68
CA GLY A 61 -4.28 16.50 15.75
C GLY A 61 -5.43 15.58 15.30
N MET A 62 -6.48 15.52 16.09
CA MET A 62 -7.66 14.69 15.79
C MET A 62 -8.38 15.08 14.49
N SER A 63 -8.45 16.37 14.18
CA SER A 63 -9.07 16.85 12.95
C SER A 63 -8.29 16.43 11.70
N GLY A 64 -6.97 16.35 11.80
CA GLY A 64 -6.08 15.82 10.76
C GLY A 64 -6.32 14.34 10.51
N ILE A 65 -6.50 13.54 11.56
CA ILE A 65 -6.83 12.11 11.46
C ILE A 65 -8.17 11.91 10.74
N ILE A 66 -9.21 12.67 11.11
CA ILE A 66 -10.53 12.58 10.47
C ILE A 66 -10.45 12.94 8.98
N ARG A 67 -9.71 14.00 8.65
CA ARG A 67 -9.48 14.39 7.25
C ARG A 67 -8.72 13.30 6.48
N ALA A 68 -7.65 12.75 7.06
CA ALA A 68 -6.89 11.67 6.46
C ALA A 68 -7.74 10.42 6.25
N ALA A 69 -8.58 10.05 7.22
CA ALA A 69 -9.50 8.93 7.09
C ALA A 69 -10.48 9.11 5.91
N GLY A 70 -10.99 10.34 5.71
CA GLY A 70 -11.83 10.65 4.55
C GLY A 70 -11.10 10.52 3.21
N ILE A 71 -9.83 10.92 3.14
CA ILE A 71 -9.01 10.78 1.93
C ILE A 71 -8.68 9.30 1.67
N ILE A 72 -8.27 8.58 2.71
CA ILE A 72 -7.88 7.16 2.62
C ILE A 72 -9.09 6.28 2.29
N PHE A 73 -10.31 6.71 2.62
CA PHE A 73 -11.53 6.00 2.24
C PHE A 73 -11.56 5.65 0.74
N PHE A 74 -11.07 6.54 -0.11
CA PHE A 74 -10.95 6.27 -1.54
C PHE A 74 -9.99 5.11 -1.87
N ALA A 75 -9.04 4.80 -1.02
CA ALA A 75 -8.15 3.64 -1.22
C ALA A 75 -8.88 2.29 -1.05
N TYR A 76 -10.03 2.30 -0.39
CA TYR A 76 -10.91 1.15 -0.23
C TYR A 76 -11.98 1.03 -1.32
N ILE A 77 -12.02 1.94 -2.30
CA ILE A 77 -12.87 1.82 -3.49
C ILE A 77 -12.35 0.64 -4.32
N GLY A 78 -13.03 -0.42 -4.31
CA GLY A 78 -12.67 -1.66 -5.02
C GLY A 78 -13.54 -2.80 -4.52
N PHE A 79 -14.14 -2.62 -3.35
CA PHE A 79 -15.13 -3.57 -2.85
C PHE A 79 -16.41 -3.58 -3.70
N ASP A 80 -16.73 -2.48 -4.38
CA ASP A 80 -17.84 -2.41 -5.33
C ASP A 80 -17.61 -3.33 -6.53
N ALA A 81 -16.36 -3.42 -7.03
CA ALA A 81 -16.01 -4.31 -8.13
C ALA A 81 -16.11 -5.80 -7.72
N VAL A 82 -15.95 -6.13 -6.44
CA VAL A 82 -16.15 -7.50 -5.94
C VAL A 82 -17.62 -7.90 -6.08
N SER A 83 -18.57 -6.97 -5.95
CA SER A 83 -19.99 -7.27 -6.11
C SER A 83 -20.35 -7.71 -7.53
N THR A 84 -19.65 -7.19 -8.55
CA THR A 84 -19.85 -7.60 -9.95
C THR A 84 -19.35 -9.00 -10.21
N ALA A 85 -18.27 -9.42 -9.53
CA ALA A 85 -17.72 -10.78 -9.61
C ALA A 85 -18.60 -11.83 -8.89
N ALA A 86 -19.65 -11.42 -8.20
CA ALA A 86 -20.57 -12.33 -7.51
C ALA A 86 -21.23 -13.35 -8.46
N GLN A 87 -21.43 -12.99 -9.72
CA GLN A 87 -22.03 -13.85 -10.73
C GLN A 87 -21.11 -15.02 -11.13
N GLU A 88 -19.80 -14.90 -10.89
CA GLU A 88 -18.80 -15.95 -11.20
C GLU A 88 -18.49 -16.85 -10.01
N ALA A 89 -18.98 -16.51 -8.81
CA ALA A 89 -18.75 -17.30 -7.60
C ALA A 89 -19.62 -18.55 -7.57
N LYS A 90 -19.07 -19.68 -7.10
CA LYS A 90 -19.80 -20.97 -7.00
C LYS A 90 -20.95 -20.87 -5.99
N ASN A 91 -20.73 -20.24 -4.85
CA ASN A 91 -21.70 -20.04 -3.79
C ASN A 91 -21.71 -18.55 -3.36
N PRO A 92 -22.31 -17.64 -4.15
CA PRO A 92 -22.19 -16.19 -3.92
C PRO A 92 -22.64 -15.75 -2.52
N LYS A 93 -23.73 -16.33 -2.01
CA LYS A 93 -24.30 -15.99 -0.70
C LYS A 93 -23.34 -16.22 0.47
N ARG A 94 -22.42 -17.18 0.35
CA ARG A 94 -21.44 -17.51 1.38
C ARG A 94 -20.08 -16.94 1.06
N ASP A 95 -19.61 -17.15 -0.17
CA ASP A 95 -18.21 -16.89 -0.55
C ASP A 95 -17.94 -15.38 -0.65
N MET A 96 -18.93 -14.58 -1.08
CA MET A 96 -18.77 -13.14 -1.21
C MET A 96 -18.59 -12.42 0.14
N PRO A 97 -19.47 -12.59 1.15
CA PRO A 97 -19.27 -11.94 2.44
C PRO A 97 -17.95 -12.35 3.10
N ILE A 98 -17.59 -13.63 3.03
CA ILE A 98 -16.34 -14.13 3.61
C ILE A 98 -15.14 -13.51 2.88
N GLY A 99 -15.15 -13.50 1.56
CA GLY A 99 -14.07 -12.92 0.75
C GLY A 99 -13.87 -11.44 1.05
N ILE A 100 -14.94 -10.65 1.12
CA ILE A 100 -14.89 -9.21 1.43
C ILE A 100 -14.34 -8.99 2.85
N LEU A 101 -14.90 -9.65 3.86
CA LEU A 101 -14.50 -9.44 5.25
C LEU A 101 -13.06 -9.88 5.51
N VAL A 102 -12.65 -11.02 4.97
CA VAL A 102 -11.28 -11.53 5.15
C VAL A 102 -10.28 -10.64 4.41
N SER A 103 -10.57 -10.23 3.18
CA SER A 103 -9.67 -9.34 2.44
C SER A 103 -9.56 -7.96 3.12
N LEU A 104 -10.68 -7.42 3.63
CA LEU A 104 -10.67 -6.17 4.39
C LEU A 104 -9.81 -6.27 5.65
N ALA A 105 -9.95 -7.35 6.43
CA ALA A 105 -9.16 -7.57 7.63
C ALA A 105 -7.66 -7.69 7.31
N ILE A 106 -7.29 -8.48 6.30
CA ILE A 106 -5.90 -8.65 5.88
C ILE A 106 -5.32 -7.31 5.40
N CYS A 107 -6.02 -6.58 4.53
CA CYS A 107 -5.57 -5.28 4.03
C CYS A 107 -5.40 -4.27 5.17
N THR A 108 -6.33 -4.22 6.12
CA THR A 108 -6.24 -3.32 7.27
C THR A 108 -5.00 -3.60 8.12
N VAL A 109 -4.73 -4.87 8.43
CA VAL A 109 -3.52 -5.25 9.18
C VAL A 109 -2.26 -4.88 8.41
N LEU A 110 -2.21 -5.17 7.11
CA LEU A 110 -1.06 -4.80 6.27
C LEU A 110 -0.85 -3.29 6.21
N TYR A 111 -1.91 -2.49 6.08
CA TYR A 111 -1.80 -1.03 6.07
C TYR A 111 -1.28 -0.47 7.40
N ILE A 112 -1.77 -0.99 8.53
CA ILE A 112 -1.29 -0.58 9.84
C ILE A 112 0.19 -0.90 10.00
N LEU A 113 0.61 -2.12 9.69
CA LEU A 113 2.01 -2.54 9.80
C LEU A 113 2.91 -1.76 8.84
N PHE A 114 2.47 -1.57 7.61
CA PHE A 114 3.22 -0.83 6.60
C PHE A 114 3.42 0.64 7.00
N ALA A 115 2.34 1.31 7.43
CA ALA A 115 2.40 2.69 7.89
C ALA A 115 3.27 2.83 9.14
N HIS A 116 3.16 1.88 10.09
CA HIS A 116 3.98 1.86 11.29
C HIS A 116 5.48 1.77 10.94
N VAL A 117 5.86 0.83 10.09
CA VAL A 117 7.26 0.69 9.68
C VAL A 117 7.72 1.92 8.90
N MET A 118 6.92 2.43 7.97
CA MET A 118 7.27 3.58 7.14
C MET A 118 7.55 4.83 8.00
N THR A 119 6.67 5.13 8.95
CA THR A 119 6.84 6.28 9.86
C THR A 119 7.90 6.03 10.95
N GLY A 120 8.22 4.78 11.26
CA GLY A 120 9.31 4.43 12.18
C GLY A 120 10.70 4.54 11.53
N VAL A 121 10.79 4.27 10.25
CA VAL A 121 12.06 4.36 9.51
C VAL A 121 12.42 5.81 9.15
N ALA A 122 11.44 6.62 8.76
CA ALA A 122 11.64 8.02 8.43
C ALA A 122 10.60 8.89 9.15
N HIS A 123 11.02 10.02 9.67
CA HIS A 123 10.12 10.95 10.35
C HIS A 123 9.07 11.50 9.37
N TYR A 124 7.84 11.72 9.84
CA TYR A 124 6.71 12.12 8.98
C TYR A 124 6.95 13.41 8.18
N THR A 125 7.87 14.29 8.62
CA THR A 125 8.25 15.51 7.90
C THR A 125 9.00 15.23 6.61
N GLU A 126 9.71 14.11 6.51
CA GLU A 126 10.47 13.72 5.32
C GLU A 126 9.54 13.37 4.13
N PHE A 127 8.29 13.02 4.42
CA PHE A 127 7.29 12.71 3.39
C PHE A 127 6.57 13.94 2.82
N ARG A 128 7.02 15.17 3.18
CA ARG A 128 6.44 16.41 2.68
C ARG A 128 7.11 16.90 1.40
N GLY A 129 6.40 17.69 0.62
CA GLY A 129 6.93 18.33 -0.59
C GLY A 129 7.17 17.38 -1.74
N ALA A 130 8.26 17.54 -2.47
CA ALA A 130 8.62 16.71 -3.63
C ALA A 130 8.87 15.23 -3.26
N ALA A 131 9.39 14.97 -2.06
CA ALA A 131 9.57 13.63 -1.52
C ALA A 131 8.22 12.90 -1.32
N GLY A 132 7.13 13.62 -1.06
CA GLY A 132 5.79 13.05 -0.90
C GLY A 132 5.20 12.42 -2.16
N ILE A 133 5.81 12.58 -3.33
CA ILE A 133 5.39 11.93 -4.58
C ILE A 133 5.72 10.41 -4.54
N ALA A 134 6.79 10.02 -3.87
CA ALA A 134 7.21 8.63 -3.75
C ALA A 134 7.59 8.27 -2.29
N PRO A 135 6.64 8.30 -1.34
CA PRO A 135 6.94 8.18 0.09
C PRO A 135 7.64 6.86 0.44
N VAL A 136 7.34 5.79 -0.29
CA VAL A 136 7.99 4.48 -0.05
C VAL A 136 9.47 4.50 -0.46
N ALA A 137 9.83 5.22 -1.52
CA ALA A 137 11.23 5.39 -1.92
C ALA A 137 12.00 6.14 -0.83
N VAL A 138 11.43 7.21 -0.28
CA VAL A 138 12.02 7.96 0.84
C VAL A 138 12.25 7.05 2.05
N ALA A 139 11.27 6.24 2.42
CA ALA A 139 11.44 5.30 3.53
C ALA A 139 12.60 4.31 3.27
N ILE A 140 12.74 3.79 2.04
CA ILE A 140 13.82 2.86 1.69
C ILE A 140 15.20 3.55 1.76
N GLU A 141 15.30 4.80 1.34
CA GLU A 141 16.53 5.59 1.44
C GLU A 141 16.98 5.78 2.89
N HIS A 142 16.04 5.78 3.84
CA HIS A 142 16.32 5.85 5.27
C HIS A 142 16.58 4.47 5.91
N MET A 143 16.44 3.38 5.17
CA MET A 143 16.78 2.01 5.64
C MET A 143 18.27 1.74 5.46
N GLY A 144 19.11 2.17 6.39
CA GLY A 144 20.53 1.89 6.30
C GLY A 144 21.35 2.47 7.46
N PRO A 145 22.62 2.11 7.55
CA PRO A 145 23.53 2.70 8.52
C PRO A 145 23.82 4.16 8.19
N VAL A 146 23.94 4.97 9.22
CA VAL A 146 24.40 6.36 9.10
C VAL A 146 25.91 6.34 8.86
N GLY A 147 26.36 6.86 7.72
CA GLY A 147 27.78 7.01 7.41
C GLY A 147 28.48 8.06 8.29
N PRO A 148 29.84 8.13 8.22
CA PRO A 148 30.61 9.12 8.96
C PRO A 148 30.24 10.58 8.66
N ASP A 149 29.70 10.81 7.46
CA ASP A 149 29.27 12.13 6.98
C ASP A 149 27.81 12.46 7.36
N GLY A 150 27.18 11.64 8.20
CA GLY A 150 25.76 11.81 8.58
C GLY A 150 24.77 11.41 7.48
N ILE A 151 25.25 10.89 6.35
CA ILE A 151 24.42 10.45 5.23
C ILE A 151 24.02 8.99 5.44
N ILE A 152 22.74 8.69 5.28
CA ILE A 152 22.25 7.31 5.36
C ILE A 152 22.56 6.61 4.04
N VAL A 153 23.24 5.46 4.12
CA VAL A 153 23.52 4.61 2.96
C VAL A 153 22.45 3.52 2.90
N PRO A 154 21.58 3.52 1.87
CA PRO A 154 20.50 2.54 1.79
C PRO A 154 21.03 1.11 1.81
N ALA A 155 20.59 0.29 2.77
CA ALA A 155 21.00 -1.10 2.89
C ALA A 155 20.44 -1.98 1.75
N TYR A 156 19.28 -1.58 1.20
CA TYR A 156 18.55 -2.37 0.20
C TYR A 156 18.17 -1.56 -1.04
N PRO A 157 19.11 -1.05 -1.85
CA PRO A 157 18.78 -0.22 -3.02
C PRO A 157 17.95 -0.97 -4.08
N TRP A 158 18.01 -2.30 -4.13
CA TRP A 158 17.21 -3.14 -5.01
C TRP A 158 15.72 -3.12 -4.66
N LEU A 159 15.39 -2.88 -3.36
CA LEU A 159 14.02 -2.88 -2.87
C LEU A 159 13.19 -1.76 -3.51
N ASN A 160 13.79 -0.60 -3.76
CA ASN A 160 13.15 0.51 -4.47
C ASN A 160 12.71 0.07 -5.87
N LYS A 161 13.57 -0.61 -6.61
CA LYS A 161 13.23 -1.15 -7.95
C LYS A 161 12.13 -2.21 -7.88
N ALA A 162 12.17 -3.09 -6.89
CA ALA A 162 11.15 -4.12 -6.68
C ALA A 162 9.78 -3.50 -6.38
N ILE A 163 9.74 -2.45 -5.56
CA ILE A 163 8.49 -1.73 -5.24
C ILE A 163 7.93 -1.01 -6.47
N ILE A 164 8.77 -0.30 -7.24
CA ILE A 164 8.35 0.37 -8.47
C ILE A 164 7.74 -0.64 -9.45
N LEU A 165 8.38 -1.79 -9.66
CA LEU A 165 7.85 -2.86 -10.49
C LEU A 165 6.52 -3.40 -9.95
N SER A 166 6.42 -3.61 -8.63
CA SER A 166 5.20 -4.06 -7.99
C SER A 166 4.04 -3.06 -8.16
N ILE A 167 4.32 -1.76 -8.11
CA ILE A 167 3.34 -0.70 -8.38
C ILE A 167 2.87 -0.75 -9.82
N LEU A 168 3.77 -0.90 -10.79
CA LEU A 168 3.41 -1.02 -12.22
C LEU A 168 2.51 -2.23 -12.49
N PHE A 169 2.86 -3.40 -11.93
CA PHE A 169 1.98 -4.58 -11.99
C PHE A 169 0.67 -4.35 -11.24
N GLY A 170 0.70 -3.59 -10.15
CA GLY A 170 -0.47 -3.19 -9.39
C GLY A 170 -1.47 -2.40 -10.22
N TYR A 171 -1.01 -1.40 -10.95
CA TYR A 171 -1.85 -0.64 -11.88
C TYR A 171 -2.48 -1.53 -12.95
N SER A 172 -1.72 -2.48 -13.49
CA SER A 172 -2.23 -3.44 -14.46
C SER A 172 -3.38 -4.29 -13.91
N SER A 173 -3.25 -4.74 -12.65
CA SER A 173 -4.28 -5.50 -11.95
C SER A 173 -5.56 -4.67 -11.73
N VAL A 174 -5.42 -3.41 -11.28
CA VAL A 174 -6.56 -2.52 -11.06
C VAL A 174 -7.29 -2.23 -12.38
N ILE A 175 -6.54 -1.93 -13.45
CA ILE A 175 -7.13 -1.71 -14.78
C ILE A 175 -7.92 -2.94 -15.24
N MET A 176 -7.39 -4.13 -15.01
CA MET A 176 -8.06 -5.37 -15.40
C MET A 176 -9.38 -5.56 -14.65
N VAL A 177 -9.41 -5.28 -13.34
CA VAL A 177 -10.63 -5.38 -12.52
C VAL A 177 -11.66 -4.32 -12.92
N LEU A 178 -11.22 -3.10 -13.27
CA LEU A 178 -12.13 -2.03 -13.71
C LEU A 178 -12.70 -2.25 -15.12
N LEU A 179 -12.08 -3.12 -15.92
CA LEU A 179 -12.57 -3.48 -17.26
C LEU A 179 -13.51 -4.70 -17.24
N MET A 180 -13.63 -5.41 -16.13
CA MET A 180 -14.57 -6.51 -15.92
C MET A 180 -15.97 -5.96 -15.59
#